data_d9c43906720f33ece2a719732b901481
#
_entry.id   d9c43906720f33ece2a719732b901481
#
_cell.length_a   1.000
_cell.length_b   1.000
_cell.length_c   1.000
_cell.angle_alpha   90.00
_cell.angle_beta   90.00
_cell.angle_gamma   90.00
#
_symmetry.space_group_name_H-M   'P 1'
#
loop_
_entity.id
_entity.type
_entity.pdbx_description
1 polymer ?
#
loop_
_entity_poly.entity_id
_entity_poly.type
_entity_poly.pdbx_seq_one_letter_code
_entity_poly.pdbx_strand_id
1 'polypeptide(L)'
;MKLKTFITLLFIAASLSVWGQRPKIGLVLGGGGAKGAAEVGVLHEIERAGVHIDYIAGTSIGAIVGGLYSVGYRAADLDTLFRSQNWLTLLSDRDTTHCKKIVREEDGVTYLFGFPVRRTKAVGKKAKGFGLLRGDNVYNFLDSLVANAPIYRQRNTHLQRIPFRCVAFDVRRQNEVILTEDSLARNMRASMAIPGGFKSVSIDSMTLVDGGMINNLPVDIVRAMGAEIVIAVDLTQTKHDDFDAPLSFLRGLGGFIKWLVERPDIVRYNENRKQADVYINPNLKDYGVTSFNPNAIADMIEIGKKAGEAQREALKGVKLKKQAL
;
A
#
# COMPACT_ATOMS: atom_id res chain seq x y z
N MET A 1 -35.00 -38.24 32.96
CA MET A 1 -34.33 -38.60 31.67
C MET A 1 -34.22 -37.43 30.69
N LYS A 2 -35.26 -36.58 30.60
CA LYS A 2 -35.30 -35.51 29.58
C LYS A 2 -34.29 -34.36 29.76
N LEU A 3 -33.94 -33.95 30.99
CA LEU A 3 -33.03 -32.82 31.22
C LEU A 3 -31.55 -33.17 30.87
N LYS A 4 -31.11 -34.37 31.26
CA LYS A 4 -29.73 -34.82 30.92
C LYS A 4 -29.53 -34.95 29.42
N THR A 5 -30.53 -35.50 28.71
CA THR A 5 -30.50 -35.64 27.25
C THR A 5 -30.48 -34.25 26.56
N PHE A 6 -31.24 -33.28 27.09
CA PHE A 6 -31.26 -31.91 26.57
C PHE A 6 -29.90 -31.20 26.77
N ILE A 7 -29.30 -31.33 27.97
CA ILE A 7 -27.97 -30.77 28.25
C ILE A 7 -26.91 -31.44 27.36
N THR A 8 -26.95 -32.75 27.15
CA THR A 8 -26.01 -33.44 26.27
C THR A 8 -26.17 -32.99 24.82
N LEU A 9 -27.38 -32.82 24.31
CA LEU A 9 -27.65 -32.27 22.97
C LEU A 9 -27.21 -30.82 22.84
N LEU A 10 -27.34 -30.01 23.90
CA LEU A 10 -26.84 -28.62 23.89
C LEU A 10 -25.31 -28.57 23.85
N PHE A 11 -24.63 -29.46 24.58
CA PHE A 11 -23.15 -29.59 24.50
C PHE A 11 -22.69 -30.11 23.17
N ILE A 12 -23.38 -31.06 22.54
CA ILE A 12 -23.05 -31.56 21.20
C ILE A 12 -23.33 -30.46 20.18
N ALA A 13 -24.43 -29.71 20.27
CA ALA A 13 -24.70 -28.59 19.39
C ALA A 13 -23.67 -27.45 19.54
N ALA A 14 -23.24 -27.15 20.77
CA ALA A 14 -22.19 -26.18 21.04
C ALA A 14 -20.83 -26.64 20.54
N SER A 15 -20.50 -27.93 20.63
CA SER A 15 -19.26 -28.48 20.09
C SER A 15 -19.25 -28.56 18.55
N LEU A 16 -20.41 -28.72 17.91
CA LEU A 16 -20.55 -28.64 16.45
C LEU A 16 -20.41 -27.22 15.92
N SER A 17 -20.69 -26.20 16.75
CA SER A 17 -20.50 -24.76 16.36
C SER A 17 -19.04 -24.30 16.39
N VAL A 18 -18.14 -25.09 16.97
CA VAL A 18 -16.69 -24.82 16.98
C VAL A 18 -16.01 -25.37 15.69
N TRP A 19 -16.74 -26.10 14.87
CA TRP A 19 -16.17 -26.64 13.63
C TRP A 19 -16.07 -25.55 12.54
N GLY A 20 -14.85 -25.05 12.36
CA GLY A 20 -14.37 -24.67 11.07
C GLY A 20 -14.53 -23.20 10.67
N GLN A 21 -14.18 -22.21 11.51
CA GLN A 21 -13.77 -20.95 10.95
C GLN A 21 -12.39 -21.12 10.33
N ARG A 22 -12.33 -21.06 8.97
CA ARG A 22 -11.06 -21.11 8.26
C ARG A 22 -10.11 -20.02 8.80
N PRO A 23 -8.81 -20.26 8.87
CA PRO A 23 -7.88 -19.24 9.29
C PRO A 23 -7.99 -18.00 8.39
N LYS A 24 -7.99 -16.84 9.02
CA LYS A 24 -8.07 -15.54 8.34
C LYS A 24 -6.72 -15.18 7.73
N ILE A 25 -6.71 -14.90 6.44
CA ILE A 25 -5.49 -14.60 5.69
C ILE A 25 -5.37 -13.10 5.48
N GLY A 26 -4.25 -12.54 5.94
CA GLY A 26 -3.86 -11.16 5.72
C GLY A 26 -2.83 -11.03 4.62
N LEU A 27 -2.98 -10.00 3.79
CA LEU A 27 -2.00 -9.58 2.79
C LEU A 27 -1.36 -8.28 3.23
N VAL A 28 -0.04 -8.23 3.21
CA VAL A 28 0.74 -7.04 3.49
C VAL A 28 1.54 -6.65 2.26
N LEU A 29 1.43 -5.37 1.88
CA LEU A 29 2.11 -4.79 0.74
C LEU A 29 2.98 -3.61 1.21
N GLY A 30 4.27 -3.72 0.96
CA GLY A 30 5.28 -2.79 1.45
C GLY A 30 5.41 -1.52 0.59
N GLY A 31 6.04 -0.49 1.13
CA GLY A 31 6.37 0.71 0.37
C GLY A 31 7.59 0.51 -0.52
N GLY A 32 7.63 1.21 -1.68
CA GLY A 32 8.76 1.07 -2.62
C GLY A 32 8.67 1.90 -3.90
N GLY A 33 7.71 2.82 -4.03
CA GLY A 33 7.53 3.63 -5.24
C GLY A 33 7.29 2.77 -6.48
N ALA A 34 8.04 2.97 -7.58
CA ALA A 34 7.90 2.20 -8.81
C ALA A 34 7.99 0.67 -8.62
N LYS A 35 8.73 0.22 -7.59
CA LYS A 35 8.87 -1.20 -7.26
C LYS A 35 7.54 -1.90 -6.93
N GLY A 36 6.49 -1.13 -6.59
CA GLY A 36 5.13 -1.66 -6.40
C GLY A 36 4.56 -2.41 -7.60
N ALA A 37 5.12 -2.20 -8.80
CA ALA A 37 4.81 -3.00 -9.97
C ALA A 37 5.05 -4.51 -9.73
N ALA A 38 6.05 -4.87 -8.91
CA ALA A 38 6.31 -6.26 -8.56
C ALA A 38 5.21 -6.85 -7.65
N GLU A 39 4.55 -6.03 -6.83
CA GLU A 39 3.41 -6.50 -6.01
C GLU A 39 2.27 -6.98 -6.89
N VAL A 40 2.02 -6.28 -8.01
CA VAL A 40 1.03 -6.71 -9.01
C VAL A 40 1.39 -8.08 -9.57
N GLY A 41 2.68 -8.32 -9.86
CA GLY A 41 3.18 -9.63 -10.28
C GLY A 41 2.93 -10.72 -9.22
N VAL A 42 3.19 -10.42 -7.96
CA VAL A 42 2.93 -11.35 -6.84
C VAL A 42 1.44 -11.64 -6.69
N LEU A 43 0.57 -10.62 -6.85
CA LEU A 43 -0.88 -10.81 -6.79
C LEU A 43 -1.39 -11.81 -7.84
N HIS A 44 -0.82 -11.83 -9.06
CA HIS A 44 -1.15 -12.86 -10.04
C HIS A 44 -0.93 -14.28 -9.51
N GLU A 45 0.16 -14.52 -8.79
CA GLU A 45 0.46 -15.85 -8.24
C GLU A 45 -0.39 -16.19 -7.02
N ILE A 46 -0.73 -15.20 -6.18
CA ILE A 46 -1.67 -15.36 -5.07
C ILE A 46 -3.05 -15.77 -5.62
N GLU A 47 -3.55 -15.08 -6.66
CA GLU A 47 -4.81 -15.43 -7.31
C GLU A 47 -4.75 -16.80 -7.99
N ARG A 48 -3.64 -17.11 -8.70
CA ARG A 48 -3.43 -18.43 -9.33
C ARG A 48 -3.40 -19.56 -8.32
N ALA A 49 -2.83 -19.34 -7.13
CA ALA A 49 -2.87 -20.30 -6.04
C ALA A 49 -4.27 -20.47 -5.43
N GLY A 50 -5.22 -19.59 -5.76
CA GLY A 50 -6.58 -19.57 -5.25
C GLY A 50 -6.65 -19.22 -3.76
N VAL A 51 -5.71 -18.40 -3.28
CA VAL A 51 -5.69 -17.88 -1.91
C VAL A 51 -6.75 -16.77 -1.80
N HIS A 52 -7.59 -16.89 -0.78
CA HIS A 52 -8.60 -15.86 -0.47
C HIS A 52 -8.06 -14.95 0.63
N ILE A 53 -7.95 -13.68 0.35
CA ILE A 53 -7.48 -12.66 1.29
C ILE A 53 -8.67 -12.13 2.09
N ASP A 54 -8.53 -12.09 3.42
CA ASP A 54 -9.53 -11.59 4.35
C ASP A 54 -9.23 -10.17 4.84
N TYR A 55 -7.95 -9.78 4.89
CA TYR A 55 -7.50 -8.47 5.35
C TYR A 55 -6.33 -7.97 4.51
N ILE A 56 -6.22 -6.67 4.33
CA ILE A 56 -5.11 -6.06 3.62
C ILE A 56 -4.56 -4.90 4.45
N ALA A 57 -3.23 -4.83 4.57
CA ALA A 57 -2.53 -3.65 5.05
C ALA A 57 -1.44 -3.24 4.05
N GLY A 58 -1.26 -1.94 3.83
CA GLY A 58 -0.27 -1.45 2.89
C GLY A 58 0.35 -0.12 3.29
N THR A 59 1.55 0.13 2.78
CA THR A 59 2.26 1.39 2.96
C THR A 59 2.68 1.96 1.62
N SER A 60 2.51 3.28 1.42
CA SER A 60 2.95 3.98 0.20
C SER A 60 2.36 3.36 -1.07
N ILE A 61 3.18 2.89 -2.01
CA ILE A 61 2.69 2.20 -3.21
C ILE A 61 1.89 0.94 -2.86
N GLY A 62 2.26 0.21 -1.79
CA GLY A 62 1.52 -0.95 -1.32
C GLY A 62 0.12 -0.57 -0.80
N ALA A 63 -0.06 0.67 -0.29
CA ALA A 63 -1.38 1.20 0.03
C ALA A 63 -2.22 1.42 -1.24
N ILE A 64 -1.61 1.84 -2.34
CA ILE A 64 -2.31 2.02 -3.63
C ILE A 64 -2.71 0.66 -4.21
N VAL A 65 -1.77 -0.27 -4.32
CA VAL A 65 -2.03 -1.62 -4.86
C VAL A 65 -3.07 -2.35 -4.00
N GLY A 66 -2.85 -2.37 -2.68
CA GLY A 66 -3.76 -3.04 -1.73
C GLY A 66 -5.13 -2.38 -1.63
N GLY A 67 -5.18 -1.04 -1.65
CA GLY A 67 -6.42 -0.28 -1.62
C GLY A 67 -7.28 -0.52 -2.86
N LEU A 68 -6.70 -0.54 -4.06
CA LEU A 68 -7.42 -0.87 -5.29
C LEU A 68 -7.85 -2.34 -5.30
N TYR A 69 -6.99 -3.25 -4.87
CA TYR A 69 -7.32 -4.67 -4.75
C TYR A 69 -8.47 -4.90 -3.77
N SER A 70 -8.52 -4.15 -2.67
CA SER A 70 -9.58 -4.23 -1.65
C SER A 70 -10.98 -3.89 -2.17
N VAL A 71 -11.06 -3.05 -3.20
CA VAL A 71 -12.32 -2.64 -3.84
C VAL A 71 -12.61 -3.40 -5.15
N GLY A 72 -11.93 -4.53 -5.35
CA GLY A 72 -12.25 -5.54 -6.36
C GLY A 72 -11.46 -5.49 -7.66
N TYR A 73 -10.48 -4.60 -7.79
CA TYR A 73 -9.51 -4.72 -8.89
C TYR A 73 -8.72 -6.02 -8.74
N ARG A 74 -8.59 -6.78 -9.82
CA ARG A 74 -7.81 -8.00 -9.83
C ARG A 74 -6.39 -7.75 -10.30
N ALA A 75 -5.51 -8.71 -10.11
CA ALA A 75 -4.12 -8.63 -10.55
C ALA A 75 -4.00 -8.25 -12.04
N ALA A 76 -4.87 -8.80 -12.90
CA ALA A 76 -4.90 -8.47 -14.34
C ALA A 76 -5.32 -7.01 -14.62
N ASP A 77 -6.26 -6.47 -13.83
CA ASP A 77 -6.69 -5.07 -13.96
C ASP A 77 -5.55 -4.13 -13.55
N LEU A 78 -4.87 -4.45 -12.45
CA LEU A 78 -3.72 -3.69 -11.94
C LEU A 78 -2.52 -3.80 -12.89
N ASP A 79 -2.26 -4.97 -13.48
CA ASP A 79 -1.21 -5.16 -14.50
C ASP A 79 -1.47 -4.22 -15.69
N THR A 80 -2.69 -4.24 -16.21
CA THR A 80 -3.11 -3.34 -17.29
C THR A 80 -2.94 -1.88 -16.90
N LEU A 81 -3.39 -1.52 -15.68
CA LEU A 81 -3.30 -0.17 -15.16
C LEU A 81 -1.84 0.29 -15.08
N PHE A 82 -0.96 -0.51 -14.49
CA PHE A 82 0.45 -0.15 -14.31
C PHE A 82 1.19 -0.01 -15.64
N ARG A 83 0.92 -0.86 -16.63
CA ARG A 83 1.54 -0.81 -17.96
C ARG A 83 1.02 0.34 -18.82
N SER A 84 -0.26 0.73 -18.68
CA SER A 84 -0.88 1.72 -19.56
C SER A 84 -0.64 3.17 -19.12
N GLN A 85 -0.23 3.41 -17.85
CA GLN A 85 -0.09 4.77 -17.34
C GLN A 85 1.24 5.41 -17.72
N ASN A 86 1.18 6.70 -18.07
CA ASN A 86 2.36 7.55 -18.08
C ASN A 86 2.61 8.08 -16.66
N TRP A 87 3.24 7.24 -15.85
CA TRP A 87 3.50 7.52 -14.44
C TRP A 87 4.26 8.82 -14.22
N LEU A 88 5.25 9.12 -15.05
CA LEU A 88 6.04 10.34 -14.90
C LEU A 88 5.18 11.59 -15.10
N THR A 89 4.29 11.56 -16.08
CA THR A 89 3.36 12.66 -16.35
C THR A 89 2.35 12.78 -15.20
N LEU A 90 1.78 11.67 -14.76
CA LEU A 90 0.83 11.62 -13.67
C LEU A 90 1.44 12.15 -12.35
N LEU A 91 2.60 11.63 -11.97
CA LEU A 91 3.30 12.02 -10.73
C LEU A 91 3.81 13.45 -10.75
N SER A 92 4.15 14.00 -11.93
CA SER A 92 4.65 15.38 -12.06
C SER A 92 3.55 16.43 -12.20
N ASP A 93 2.28 16.08 -11.99
CA ASP A 93 1.11 16.95 -12.19
C ASP A 93 1.01 17.56 -13.61
N ARG A 94 1.57 16.87 -14.63
CA ARG A 94 1.50 17.27 -16.04
C ARG A 94 0.33 16.66 -16.80
N ASP A 95 -0.28 15.63 -16.25
CA ASP A 95 -1.41 14.95 -16.88
C ASP A 95 -2.67 15.81 -16.77
N THR A 96 -3.12 16.32 -17.91
CA THR A 96 -4.31 17.16 -18.00
C THR A 96 -5.62 16.39 -18.02
N THR A 97 -5.59 15.07 -18.19
CA THR A 97 -6.79 14.21 -18.15
C THR A 97 -7.39 14.13 -16.75
N HIS A 98 -6.54 14.21 -15.73
CA HIS A 98 -6.92 14.13 -14.33
C HIS A 98 -6.84 15.48 -13.59
N CYS A 99 -6.37 16.54 -14.24
CA CYS A 99 -6.26 17.88 -13.66
C CYS A 99 -6.84 18.95 -14.57
N LYS A 100 -7.75 19.77 -14.03
CA LYS A 100 -8.41 20.86 -14.78
C LYS A 100 -7.48 22.03 -15.09
N LYS A 101 -6.36 22.19 -14.39
CA LYS A 101 -5.38 23.28 -14.57
C LYS A 101 -3.96 22.79 -14.38
N ILE A 102 -3.09 23.05 -15.36
CA ILE A 102 -1.66 22.72 -15.33
C ILE A 102 -0.89 23.69 -14.42
N VAL A 103 -1.33 24.93 -14.35
CA VAL A 103 -0.75 26.00 -13.53
C VAL A 103 -1.81 26.45 -12.55
N ARG A 104 -1.52 26.41 -11.27
CA ARG A 104 -2.38 26.89 -10.20
C ARG A 104 -1.61 27.82 -9.28
N GLU A 105 -2.31 28.79 -8.76
CA GLU A 105 -1.83 29.67 -7.71
C GLU A 105 -2.55 29.28 -6.40
N GLU A 106 -1.77 28.98 -5.39
CA GLU A 106 -2.27 28.62 -4.07
C GLU A 106 -1.38 29.28 -3.02
N ASP A 107 -1.99 30.00 -2.10
CA ASP A 107 -1.30 30.74 -1.04
C ASP A 107 -0.17 31.66 -1.55
N GLY A 108 -0.36 32.29 -2.71
CA GLY A 108 0.62 33.18 -3.33
C GLY A 108 1.82 32.46 -3.96
N VAL A 109 1.72 31.15 -4.19
CA VAL A 109 2.73 30.35 -4.88
C VAL A 109 2.15 29.79 -6.17
N THR A 110 2.84 30.02 -7.28
CA THR A 110 2.50 29.41 -8.56
C THR A 110 3.24 28.09 -8.72
N TYR A 111 2.52 27.03 -8.99
CA TYR A 111 3.08 25.71 -9.26
C TYR A 111 3.20 25.52 -10.79
N LEU A 112 4.42 25.33 -11.24
CA LEU A 112 4.73 24.99 -12.63
C LEU A 112 5.38 23.60 -12.65
N PHE A 113 4.76 22.65 -13.32
CA PHE A 113 5.21 21.25 -13.35
C PHE A 113 5.39 20.62 -11.96
N GLY A 114 4.59 21.06 -10.98
CA GLY A 114 4.70 20.61 -9.61
C GLY A 114 5.77 21.32 -8.77
N PHE A 115 6.57 22.21 -9.35
CA PHE A 115 7.52 23.02 -8.61
C PHE A 115 6.89 24.36 -8.21
N PRO A 116 7.07 24.81 -6.95
CA PRO A 116 6.60 26.13 -6.52
C PRO A 116 7.46 27.23 -7.16
N VAL A 117 6.85 28.04 -8.01
CA VAL A 117 7.48 29.21 -8.60
C VAL A 117 6.82 30.47 -8.02
N ARG A 118 7.56 31.23 -7.23
CA ARG A 118 7.05 32.51 -6.70
C ARG A 118 7.06 33.56 -7.79
N ARG A 119 5.90 34.07 -8.16
CA ARG A 119 5.73 35.17 -9.12
C ARG A 119 5.76 36.56 -8.45
N THR A 120 5.34 36.66 -7.21
CA THR A 120 5.27 37.91 -6.47
C THR A 120 5.66 37.71 -5.01
N LYS A 121 6.15 38.79 -4.36
CA LYS A 121 6.31 38.79 -2.90
C LYS A 121 4.93 38.66 -2.26
N ALA A 122 4.52 37.47 -1.91
CA ALA A 122 3.30 37.24 -1.15
C ALA A 122 3.47 37.87 0.22
N VAL A 123 2.77 38.95 0.47
CA VAL A 123 2.70 39.59 1.78
C VAL A 123 1.87 38.68 2.70
N GLY A 124 2.52 37.99 3.61
CA GLY A 124 1.89 37.53 4.84
C GLY A 124 1.32 36.12 4.94
N LYS A 125 1.28 35.28 3.90
CA LYS A 125 0.82 33.90 4.05
C LYS A 125 1.94 32.89 3.78
N LYS A 126 2.33 32.12 4.79
CA LYS A 126 3.23 30.97 4.62
C LYS A 126 2.51 29.88 3.82
N ALA A 127 3.13 29.38 2.75
CA ALA A 127 2.61 28.23 2.02
C ALA A 127 2.39 27.06 3.00
N LYS A 128 1.18 26.50 3.02
CA LYS A 128 0.86 25.34 3.85
C LYS A 128 1.35 24.07 3.17
N GLY A 129 2.25 23.34 3.81
CA GLY A 129 2.76 22.05 3.38
C GLY A 129 4.15 22.14 2.74
N PHE A 130 4.91 21.06 2.88
CA PHE A 130 6.27 20.89 2.37
C PHE A 130 6.28 19.77 1.33
N GLY A 131 6.64 20.07 0.09
CA GLY A 131 6.76 19.11 -1.00
C GLY A 131 6.91 19.80 -2.34
N LEU A 132 7.66 19.18 -3.27
CA LEU A 132 7.91 19.70 -4.62
C LEU A 132 6.71 19.48 -5.55
N LEU A 133 6.03 18.34 -5.39
CA LEU A 133 4.88 17.93 -6.22
C LEU A 133 3.60 18.02 -5.39
N ARG A 134 2.54 18.53 -6.00
CA ARG A 134 1.24 18.66 -5.32
C ARG A 134 0.55 17.30 -5.16
N GLY A 135 0.67 16.44 -6.18
CA GLY A 135 0.02 15.14 -6.26
C GLY A 135 -1.50 15.21 -6.48
N ASP A 136 -1.99 16.34 -7.02
CA ASP A 136 -3.42 16.52 -7.34
C ASP A 136 -3.87 15.55 -8.44
N ASN A 137 -3.03 15.34 -9.47
CA ASN A 137 -3.34 14.40 -10.54
C ASN A 137 -3.42 12.97 -10.03
N VAL A 138 -2.50 12.58 -9.15
CA VAL A 138 -2.53 11.26 -8.52
C VAL A 138 -3.78 11.09 -7.67
N TYR A 139 -4.14 12.10 -6.88
CA TYR A 139 -5.36 12.06 -6.08
C TYR A 139 -6.61 11.91 -6.96
N ASN A 140 -6.76 12.76 -8.00
CA ASN A 140 -7.90 12.71 -8.90
C ASN A 140 -7.98 11.37 -9.67
N PHE A 141 -6.83 10.82 -10.03
CA PHE A 141 -6.73 9.51 -10.68
C PHE A 141 -7.19 8.39 -9.73
N LEU A 142 -6.66 8.36 -8.50
CA LEU A 142 -7.07 7.39 -7.49
C LEU A 142 -8.56 7.52 -7.14
N ASP A 143 -9.07 8.74 -7.02
CA ASP A 143 -10.49 9.02 -6.75
C ASP A 143 -11.39 8.50 -7.88
N SER A 144 -10.98 8.72 -9.13
CA SER A 144 -11.66 8.17 -10.31
C SER A 144 -11.67 6.63 -10.30
N LEU A 145 -10.54 6.00 -9.96
CA LEU A 145 -10.46 4.54 -9.87
C LEU A 145 -11.36 3.99 -8.76
N VAL A 146 -11.35 4.62 -7.59
CA VAL A 146 -12.22 4.21 -6.47
C VAL A 146 -13.68 4.38 -6.82
N ALA A 147 -14.07 5.52 -7.39
CA ALA A 147 -15.46 5.78 -7.80
C ALA A 147 -15.97 4.78 -8.87
N ASN A 148 -15.06 4.28 -9.70
CA ASN A 148 -15.35 3.30 -10.75
C ASN A 148 -14.93 1.87 -10.38
N ALA A 149 -14.73 1.57 -9.10
CA ALA A 149 -14.25 0.26 -8.67
C ALA A 149 -15.24 -0.88 -8.99
N PRO A 150 -14.74 -2.09 -9.27
CA PRO A 150 -15.58 -3.23 -9.65
C PRO A 150 -16.72 -3.53 -8.69
N ILE A 151 -16.49 -3.38 -7.37
CA ILE A 151 -17.53 -3.60 -6.35
C ILE A 151 -18.74 -2.68 -6.47
N TYR A 152 -18.58 -1.49 -7.07
CA TYR A 152 -19.68 -0.52 -7.27
C TYR A 152 -20.37 -0.66 -8.63
N ARG A 153 -19.68 -1.24 -9.63
CA ARG A 153 -20.22 -1.40 -10.98
C ARG A 153 -21.14 -2.61 -11.15
N GLN A 154 -20.88 -3.67 -10.39
CA GLN A 154 -21.58 -4.94 -10.56
C GLN A 154 -22.70 -5.07 -9.52
N ARG A 155 -23.94 -4.74 -9.92
CA ARG A 155 -25.14 -4.81 -9.05
C ARG A 155 -25.49 -6.22 -8.54
N ASN A 156 -24.87 -7.29 -9.05
CA ASN A 156 -25.24 -8.69 -8.79
C ASN A 156 -24.04 -9.58 -8.41
N THR A 157 -22.92 -9.04 -7.99
CA THR A 157 -21.79 -9.85 -7.56
C THR A 157 -21.71 -9.93 -6.04
N HIS A 158 -21.42 -11.13 -5.54
CA HIS A 158 -21.03 -11.39 -4.16
C HIS A 158 -19.63 -10.83 -3.80
N LEU A 159 -19.13 -9.84 -4.58
CA LEU A 159 -17.87 -9.15 -4.32
C LEU A 159 -18.07 -8.27 -3.08
N GLN A 160 -17.51 -8.72 -1.98
CA GLN A 160 -17.42 -7.93 -0.76
C GLN A 160 -16.09 -7.16 -0.75
N ARG A 161 -16.14 -5.97 -0.20
CA ARG A 161 -14.93 -5.19 0.06
C ARG A 161 -14.06 -5.93 1.07
N ILE A 162 -12.76 -6.07 0.76
CA ILE A 162 -11.81 -6.61 1.73
C ILE A 162 -11.45 -5.49 2.71
N PRO A 163 -11.58 -5.70 4.04
CA PRO A 163 -11.14 -4.73 5.04
C PRO A 163 -9.70 -4.31 4.83
N PHE A 164 -9.47 -3.01 4.74
CA PHE A 164 -8.20 -2.42 4.36
C PHE A 164 -7.71 -1.41 5.40
N ARG A 165 -6.39 -1.38 5.61
CA ARG A 165 -5.69 -0.36 6.39
C ARG A 165 -4.47 0.12 5.63
N CYS A 166 -4.15 1.41 5.74
CA CYS A 166 -2.86 1.89 5.28
C CYS A 166 -2.19 2.81 6.31
N VAL A 167 -0.87 2.88 6.21
CA VAL A 167 -0.05 3.60 7.16
C VAL A 167 0.27 4.99 6.63
N ALA A 168 0.14 5.99 7.49
CA ALA A 168 0.67 7.32 7.30
C ALA A 168 1.42 7.78 8.57
N PHE A 169 2.20 8.83 8.47
CA PHE A 169 2.92 9.44 9.59
C PHE A 169 2.43 10.88 9.81
N ASP A 170 1.94 11.20 11.03
CA ASP A 170 1.60 12.57 11.39
C ASP A 170 2.85 13.31 11.85
N VAL A 171 3.34 14.23 11.03
CA VAL A 171 4.54 15.02 11.33
C VAL A 171 4.39 15.98 12.52
N ARG A 172 3.15 16.31 12.89
CA ARG A 172 2.90 17.22 14.03
C ARG A 172 2.98 16.49 15.36
N ARG A 173 2.38 15.28 15.40
CA ARG A 173 2.34 14.46 16.61
C ARG A 173 3.47 13.45 16.66
N GLN A 174 4.21 13.30 15.57
CA GLN A 174 5.32 12.34 15.41
C GLN A 174 4.90 10.89 15.72
N ASN A 175 3.72 10.50 15.23
CA ASN A 175 3.20 9.16 15.45
C ASN A 175 2.65 8.54 14.17
N GLU A 176 2.54 7.22 14.21
CA GLU A 176 1.85 6.45 13.19
C GLU A 176 0.36 6.76 13.19
N VAL A 177 -0.21 6.82 12.00
CA VAL A 177 -1.66 6.94 11.79
C VAL A 177 -2.11 5.80 10.89
N ILE A 178 -2.99 4.96 11.41
CA ILE A 178 -3.62 3.88 10.66
C ILE A 178 -4.89 4.43 10.04
N LEU A 179 -4.89 4.54 8.72
CA LEU A 179 -6.02 5.03 7.94
C LEU A 179 -6.87 3.85 7.47
N THR A 180 -8.18 4.04 7.56
CA THR A 180 -9.17 3.03 7.21
C THR A 180 -9.64 3.19 5.77
N GLU A 181 -10.64 2.37 5.37
CA GLU A 181 -11.23 2.43 4.04
C GLU A 181 -12.11 3.66 3.77
N ASP A 182 -12.44 4.45 4.77
CA ASP A 182 -13.16 5.71 4.59
C ASP A 182 -12.29 6.71 3.82
N SER A 183 -12.83 7.31 2.77
CA SER A 183 -12.05 8.20 1.89
C SER A 183 -10.80 7.53 1.30
N LEU A 184 -10.95 6.32 0.76
CA LEU A 184 -9.86 5.45 0.31
C LEU A 184 -8.82 6.17 -0.57
N ALA A 185 -9.25 6.93 -1.59
CA ALA A 185 -8.33 7.65 -2.47
C ALA A 185 -7.45 8.67 -1.71
N ARG A 186 -8.06 9.40 -0.76
CA ARG A 186 -7.36 10.37 0.08
C ARG A 186 -6.36 9.69 1.01
N ASN A 187 -6.74 8.55 1.55
CA ASN A 187 -5.91 7.78 2.46
C ASN A 187 -4.71 7.15 1.73
N MET A 188 -4.92 6.58 0.54
CA MET A 188 -3.83 6.14 -0.34
C MET A 188 -2.90 7.31 -0.69
N ARG A 189 -3.45 8.49 -1.03
CA ARG A 189 -2.66 9.68 -1.33
C ARG A 189 -1.86 10.17 -0.11
N ALA A 190 -2.39 10.07 1.10
CA ALA A 190 -1.67 10.40 2.33
C ALA A 190 -0.51 9.43 2.58
N SER A 191 -0.78 8.13 2.46
CA SER A 191 0.22 7.07 2.67
C SER A 191 1.41 7.15 1.70
N MET A 192 1.23 7.72 0.49
CA MET A 192 2.30 7.88 -0.50
C MET A 192 2.95 9.28 -0.52
N ALA A 193 2.63 10.15 0.43
CA ALA A 193 3.10 11.54 0.47
C ALA A 193 4.55 11.63 0.96
N ILE A 194 5.51 11.16 0.15
CA ILE A 194 6.94 11.15 0.49
C ILE A 194 7.42 12.59 0.80
N PRO A 195 7.94 12.83 2.02
CA PRO A 195 8.45 14.14 2.41
C PRO A 195 9.52 14.66 1.45
N GLY A 196 9.41 15.93 1.08
CA GLY A 196 10.29 16.53 0.07
C GLY A 196 9.91 16.18 -1.38
N GLY A 197 9.22 15.06 -1.64
CA GLY A 197 8.66 14.70 -2.94
C GLY A 197 7.27 15.27 -3.13
N PHE A 198 6.31 14.78 -2.35
CA PHE A 198 4.93 15.20 -2.43
C PHE A 198 4.50 16.12 -1.27
N LYS A 199 3.56 17.03 -1.56
CA LYS A 199 2.89 17.80 -0.54
C LYS A 199 2.17 16.87 0.44
N SER A 200 2.32 17.15 1.75
CA SER A 200 1.61 16.42 2.81
C SER A 200 0.09 16.56 2.66
N VAL A 201 -0.64 15.59 3.16
CA VAL A 201 -2.11 15.57 3.15
C VAL A 201 -2.63 15.98 4.52
N SER A 202 -3.51 16.95 4.56
CA SER A 202 -4.18 17.33 5.81
C SER A 202 -5.49 16.56 5.94
N ILE A 203 -5.62 15.79 7.03
CA ILE A 203 -6.85 15.10 7.43
C ILE A 203 -7.15 15.54 8.85
N ASP A 204 -8.29 16.17 9.05
CA ASP A 204 -8.67 16.81 10.32
C ASP A 204 -7.57 17.76 10.81
N SER A 205 -7.04 17.55 12.01
CA SER A 205 -5.94 18.34 12.57
C SER A 205 -4.55 17.75 12.30
N MET A 206 -4.46 16.64 11.57
CA MET A 206 -3.22 15.92 11.26
C MET A 206 -2.56 16.48 9.99
N THR A 207 -1.24 16.36 9.93
CA THR A 207 -0.45 16.63 8.72
C THR A 207 0.29 15.36 8.35
N LEU A 208 -0.28 14.63 7.38
CA LEU A 208 0.13 13.28 7.06
C LEU A 208 1.12 13.24 5.91
N VAL A 209 2.13 12.41 6.07
CA VAL A 209 3.15 12.06 5.08
C VAL A 209 3.25 10.55 4.96
N ASP A 210 4.12 10.07 4.05
CA ASP A 210 4.33 8.65 3.77
C ASP A 210 4.60 7.83 5.03
N GLY A 211 3.88 6.73 5.16
CA GLY A 211 3.96 5.82 6.30
C GLY A 211 5.25 5.00 6.36
N GLY A 212 6.02 4.94 5.27
CA GLY A 212 7.30 4.23 5.23
C GLY A 212 8.36 4.77 6.20
N MET A 213 8.13 5.99 6.74
CA MET A 213 8.97 6.55 7.80
C MET A 213 8.88 5.80 9.13
N ILE A 214 7.79 5.08 9.38
CA ILE A 214 7.49 4.47 10.68
C ILE A 214 7.15 2.98 10.57
N ASN A 215 6.52 2.54 9.48
CA ASN A 215 6.14 1.16 9.28
C ASN A 215 5.99 0.85 7.78
N ASN A 216 7.08 0.44 7.15
CA ASN A 216 7.09 0.17 5.72
C ASN A 216 6.55 -1.21 5.35
N LEU A 217 6.43 -2.14 6.29
CA LEU A 217 5.91 -3.49 6.08
C LEU A 217 4.92 -3.83 7.20
N PRO A 218 3.64 -3.41 7.13
CA PRO A 218 2.70 -3.36 8.25
C PRO A 218 2.07 -4.72 8.60
N VAL A 219 2.90 -5.73 8.92
CA VAL A 219 2.47 -7.08 9.32
C VAL A 219 1.73 -7.05 10.66
N ASP A 220 2.21 -6.28 11.61
CA ASP A 220 1.58 -6.07 12.91
C ASP A 220 0.16 -5.49 12.79
N ILE A 221 -0.07 -4.61 11.81
CA ILE A 221 -1.40 -4.03 11.57
C ILE A 221 -2.38 -5.09 11.06
N VAL A 222 -1.97 -5.90 10.08
CA VAL A 222 -2.87 -6.94 9.56
C VAL A 222 -3.12 -8.04 10.60
N ARG A 223 -2.13 -8.33 11.46
CA ARG A 223 -2.32 -9.20 12.63
C ARG A 223 -3.35 -8.63 13.61
N ALA A 224 -3.25 -7.34 13.91
CA ALA A 224 -4.22 -6.65 14.77
C ALA A 224 -5.63 -6.60 14.15
N MET A 225 -5.79 -6.72 12.83
CA MET A 225 -7.08 -6.88 12.16
C MET A 225 -7.68 -8.28 12.33
N GLY A 226 -6.90 -9.25 12.83
CA GLY A 226 -7.33 -10.61 13.06
C GLY A 226 -6.79 -11.64 12.07
N ALA A 227 -5.75 -11.31 11.31
CA ALA A 227 -5.11 -12.27 10.42
C ALA A 227 -4.34 -13.34 11.21
N GLU A 228 -4.65 -14.60 10.95
CA GLU A 228 -3.97 -15.76 11.54
C GLU A 228 -2.81 -16.24 10.67
N ILE A 229 -2.90 -16.01 9.36
CA ILE A 229 -1.84 -16.29 8.39
C ILE A 229 -1.55 -15.00 7.64
N VAL A 230 -0.28 -14.62 7.52
CA VAL A 230 0.13 -13.38 6.84
C VAL A 230 1.04 -13.68 5.67
N ILE A 231 0.65 -13.20 4.49
CA ILE A 231 1.47 -13.12 3.29
C ILE A 231 1.99 -11.70 3.21
N ALA A 232 3.30 -11.51 3.26
CA ALA A 232 3.93 -10.21 3.18
C ALA A 232 4.80 -10.09 1.92
N VAL A 233 4.52 -9.05 1.12
CA VAL A 233 5.32 -8.68 -0.04
C VAL A 233 6.18 -7.48 0.33
N ASP A 234 7.48 -7.68 0.34
CA ASP A 234 8.46 -6.68 0.76
C ASP A 234 9.32 -6.22 -0.41
N LEU A 235 9.33 -4.92 -0.64
CA LEU A 235 10.06 -4.29 -1.74
C LEU A 235 11.46 -3.80 -1.31
N THR A 236 11.80 -3.93 -0.03
CA THR A 236 13.10 -3.49 0.52
C THR A 236 14.22 -4.41 0.05
N GLN A 237 15.27 -3.84 -0.54
CA GLN A 237 16.38 -4.60 -1.10
C GLN A 237 17.59 -4.65 -0.16
N THR A 238 17.83 -3.56 0.58
CA THR A 238 18.94 -3.45 1.51
C THR A 238 18.43 -3.68 2.92
N LYS A 239 18.75 -4.84 3.46
CA LYS A 239 18.33 -5.28 4.79
C LYS A 239 19.57 -5.23 5.69
N HIS A 240 19.80 -4.09 6.31
CA HIS A 240 20.87 -3.97 7.28
C HIS A 240 20.30 -4.12 8.69
N ASP A 241 21.01 -4.88 9.51
CA ASP A 241 20.65 -5.05 10.93
C ASP A 241 21.12 -3.85 11.78
N ASP A 242 22.05 -3.03 11.24
CA ASP A 242 22.62 -1.89 11.90
C ASP A 242 22.16 -0.56 11.30
N PHE A 243 21.89 0.40 12.18
CA PHE A 243 21.50 1.76 11.83
C PHE A 243 22.73 2.62 11.55
N ASP A 244 23.25 2.54 10.34
CA ASP A 244 24.10 3.57 9.78
C ASP A 244 23.22 4.53 8.95
N ALA A 245 22.81 5.65 9.53
CA ALA A 245 22.24 6.75 8.77
C ALA A 245 23.34 7.29 7.83
N PRO A 246 23.34 6.99 6.53
CA PRO A 246 24.41 7.45 5.69
C PRO A 246 24.31 8.96 5.59
N LEU A 247 25.41 9.67 5.82
CA LEU A 247 25.55 11.10 5.54
C LEU A 247 25.15 11.47 4.09
N SER A 248 25.02 10.48 3.20
CA SER A 248 24.42 10.59 1.87
C SER A 248 22.97 11.07 1.87
N PHE A 249 22.25 10.92 2.98
CA PHE A 249 20.95 11.55 3.24
C PHE A 249 20.97 13.07 2.98
N LEU A 250 22.07 13.75 3.32
CA LEU A 250 22.24 15.18 3.09
C LEU A 250 22.59 15.55 1.64
N ARG A 251 22.86 14.60 0.76
CA ARG A 251 23.28 14.84 -0.62
C ARG A 251 22.15 14.97 -1.65
N GLY A 252 20.91 15.13 -1.23
CA GLY A 252 19.80 15.45 -2.11
C GLY A 252 18.54 14.62 -1.90
N LEU A 253 17.45 15.06 -2.53
CA LEU A 253 16.12 14.48 -2.41
C LEU A 253 16.09 12.97 -2.74
N GLY A 254 16.87 12.53 -3.72
CA GLY A 254 16.96 11.11 -4.11
C GLY A 254 17.54 10.21 -3.01
N GLY A 255 18.56 10.69 -2.29
CA GLY A 255 19.13 9.98 -1.15
C GLY A 255 18.18 9.88 0.03
N PHE A 256 17.41 10.96 0.28
CA PHE A 256 16.40 10.97 1.33
C PHE A 256 15.23 10.02 1.01
N ILE A 257 14.74 10.02 -0.23
CA ILE A 257 13.69 9.09 -0.66
C ILE A 257 14.17 7.64 -0.54
N LYS A 258 15.41 7.37 -0.97
CA LYS A 258 16.02 6.05 -0.84
C LYS A 258 16.10 5.61 0.62
N TRP A 259 16.57 6.48 1.51
CA TRP A 259 16.65 6.22 2.94
C TRP A 259 15.28 5.95 3.55
N LEU A 260 14.25 6.74 3.21
CA LEU A 260 12.87 6.58 3.70
C LEU A 260 12.27 5.22 3.32
N VAL A 261 12.55 4.74 2.11
CA VAL A 261 11.99 3.49 1.60
C VAL A 261 12.81 2.27 2.04
N GLU A 262 14.12 2.44 2.23
CA GLU A 262 15.02 1.34 2.59
C GLU A 262 15.27 1.20 4.10
N ARG A 263 14.95 2.24 4.89
CA ARG A 263 15.27 2.30 6.33
C ARG A 263 14.13 2.90 7.18
N PRO A 264 12.92 2.31 7.15
CA PRO A 264 11.92 2.56 8.18
C PRO A 264 12.47 2.11 9.54
N ASP A 265 11.72 2.21 10.60
CA ASP A 265 12.10 1.68 11.92
C ASP A 265 12.61 0.23 11.82
N ILE A 266 13.93 0.05 11.88
CA ILE A 266 14.60 -1.24 11.63
C ILE A 266 14.12 -2.33 12.58
N VAL A 267 13.97 -2.02 13.85
CA VAL A 267 13.57 -3.01 14.87
C VAL A 267 12.18 -3.53 14.52
N ARG A 268 11.23 -2.62 14.33
CA ARG A 268 9.86 -2.96 13.97
C ARG A 268 9.77 -3.67 12.62
N TYR A 269 10.53 -3.21 11.63
CA TYR A 269 10.59 -3.86 10.32
C TYR A 269 11.10 -5.30 10.42
N ASN A 270 12.16 -5.56 11.20
CA ASN A 270 12.69 -6.90 11.39
C ASN A 270 11.72 -7.80 12.16
N GLU A 271 11.00 -7.26 13.13
CA GLU A 271 9.93 -7.97 13.85
C GLU A 271 8.78 -8.31 12.91
N ASN A 272 8.32 -7.36 12.12
CA ASN A 272 7.26 -7.55 11.15
C ASN A 272 7.64 -8.61 10.11
N ARG A 273 8.87 -8.60 9.60
CA ARG A 273 9.36 -9.66 8.70
C ARG A 273 9.27 -11.06 9.31
N LYS A 274 9.67 -11.20 10.57
CA LYS A 274 9.65 -12.50 11.27
C LYS A 274 8.24 -13.01 11.52
N GLN A 275 7.26 -12.12 11.59
CA GLN A 275 5.84 -12.46 11.83
C GLN A 275 5.09 -12.82 10.55
N ALA A 276 5.69 -12.70 9.37
CA ALA A 276 5.09 -13.15 8.12
C ALA A 276 5.20 -14.67 7.97
N ASP A 277 4.09 -15.35 7.69
CA ASP A 277 4.07 -16.81 7.43
C ASP A 277 4.56 -17.13 6.03
N VAL A 278 4.24 -16.29 5.06
CA VAL A 278 4.77 -16.34 3.69
C VAL A 278 5.40 -14.99 3.39
N TYR A 279 6.71 -14.99 3.30
CA TYR A 279 7.48 -13.78 3.02
C TYR A 279 7.99 -13.80 1.57
N ILE A 280 7.62 -12.79 0.79
CA ILE A 280 7.95 -12.67 -0.64
C ILE A 280 8.74 -11.38 -0.82
N ASN A 281 9.99 -11.50 -1.26
CA ASN A 281 10.85 -10.35 -1.55
C ASN A 281 11.39 -10.45 -2.98
N PRO A 282 10.72 -9.85 -3.97
CA PRO A 282 11.18 -9.82 -5.34
C PRO A 282 12.57 -9.18 -5.45
N ASN A 283 13.47 -9.74 -6.27
CA ASN A 283 14.80 -9.17 -6.45
C ASN A 283 14.75 -7.95 -7.38
N LEU A 284 14.71 -6.77 -6.79
CA LEU A 284 14.55 -5.48 -7.46
C LEU A 284 15.79 -4.59 -7.30
N LYS A 285 16.98 -5.17 -7.13
CA LYS A 285 18.23 -4.41 -6.89
C LYS A 285 18.57 -3.45 -8.01
N ASP A 286 18.22 -3.79 -9.25
CA ASP A 286 18.50 -2.98 -10.43
C ASP A 286 17.49 -1.85 -10.66
N TYR A 287 16.45 -1.77 -9.81
CA TYR A 287 15.39 -0.78 -9.94
C TYR A 287 15.33 0.15 -8.73
N GLY A 288 15.21 1.45 -9.01
CA GLY A 288 14.97 2.48 -8.01
C GLY A 288 13.50 2.75 -7.76
N VAL A 289 13.21 3.49 -6.70
CA VAL A 289 11.85 3.95 -6.35
C VAL A 289 11.24 4.88 -7.42
N THR A 290 12.06 5.41 -8.32
CA THR A 290 11.66 6.30 -9.41
C THR A 290 11.69 5.64 -10.80
N SER A 291 11.86 4.33 -10.88
CA SER A 291 11.94 3.57 -12.15
C SER A 291 10.58 3.38 -12.81
N PHE A 292 9.90 4.50 -13.11
CA PHE A 292 8.54 4.51 -13.68
C PHE A 292 8.49 4.44 -15.21
N ASN A 293 9.57 4.08 -15.90
CA ASN A 293 9.51 3.88 -17.35
C ASN A 293 8.78 2.57 -17.71
N PRO A 294 8.12 2.49 -18.89
CA PRO A 294 7.28 1.34 -19.24
C PRO A 294 8.00 -0.01 -19.23
N ASN A 295 9.26 -0.06 -19.66
CA ASN A 295 10.04 -1.30 -19.66
C ASN A 295 10.33 -1.76 -18.22
N ALA A 296 10.78 -0.85 -17.36
CA ALA A 296 11.04 -1.16 -15.96
C ALA A 296 9.77 -1.64 -15.24
N ILE A 297 8.61 -1.02 -15.50
CA ILE A 297 7.33 -1.47 -14.95
C ILE A 297 7.01 -2.89 -15.42
N ALA A 298 7.17 -3.17 -16.71
CA ALA A 298 6.92 -4.49 -17.26
C ALA A 298 7.85 -5.55 -16.64
N ASP A 299 9.13 -5.25 -16.54
CA ASP A 299 10.14 -6.15 -15.98
C ASP A 299 9.87 -6.42 -14.49
N MET A 300 9.55 -5.39 -13.70
CA MET A 300 9.24 -5.54 -12.28
C MET A 300 7.99 -6.40 -12.05
N ILE A 301 6.96 -6.30 -12.90
CA ILE A 301 5.79 -7.19 -12.83
C ILE A 301 6.22 -8.64 -13.04
N GLU A 302 7.05 -8.91 -14.05
CA GLU A 302 7.53 -10.28 -14.33
C GLU A 302 8.45 -10.81 -13.21
N ILE A 303 9.28 -9.96 -12.60
CA ILE A 303 10.08 -10.31 -11.41
C ILE A 303 9.15 -10.66 -10.24
N GLY A 304 8.08 -9.90 -10.04
CA GLY A 304 7.07 -10.18 -9.03
C GLY A 304 6.38 -11.52 -9.25
N LYS A 305 5.99 -11.84 -10.49
CA LYS A 305 5.41 -13.16 -10.85
C LYS A 305 6.39 -14.29 -10.51
N LYS A 306 7.66 -14.19 -10.90
CA LYS A 306 8.68 -15.19 -10.58
C LYS A 306 8.87 -15.35 -9.07
N ALA A 307 8.86 -14.26 -8.31
CA ALA A 307 9.00 -14.30 -6.85
C ALA A 307 7.79 -14.98 -6.18
N GLY A 308 6.58 -14.69 -6.64
CA GLY A 308 5.35 -15.36 -6.19
C GLY A 308 5.33 -16.85 -6.58
N GLU A 309 5.74 -17.16 -7.80
CA GLU A 309 5.86 -18.55 -8.27
C GLU A 309 6.84 -19.38 -7.43
N ALA A 310 7.96 -18.80 -7.02
CA ALA A 310 8.92 -19.44 -6.13
C ALA A 310 8.32 -19.80 -4.76
N GLN A 311 7.26 -19.11 -4.34
CA GLN A 311 6.52 -19.37 -3.11
C GLN A 311 5.23 -20.20 -3.33
N ARG A 312 5.07 -20.80 -4.51
CA ARG A 312 3.83 -21.50 -4.89
C ARG A 312 3.41 -22.59 -3.90
N GLU A 313 4.34 -23.37 -3.40
CA GLU A 313 4.03 -24.44 -2.44
C GLU A 313 3.61 -23.88 -1.08
N ALA A 314 4.24 -22.80 -0.63
CA ALA A 314 3.82 -22.09 0.59
C ALA A 314 2.41 -21.51 0.43
N LEU A 315 2.11 -20.86 -0.71
CA LEU A 315 0.79 -20.31 -1.03
C LEU A 315 -0.28 -21.42 -1.12
N LYS A 316 0.03 -22.57 -1.71
CA LYS A 316 -0.89 -23.73 -1.70
C LYS A 316 -1.10 -24.26 -0.29
N GLY A 317 -0.03 -24.33 0.53
CA GLY A 317 -0.11 -24.73 1.93
C GLY A 317 -1.04 -23.83 2.76
N VAL A 318 -1.04 -22.53 2.50
CA VAL A 318 -2.00 -21.57 3.09
C VAL A 318 -3.43 -21.91 2.69
N LYS A 319 -3.68 -22.25 1.43
CA LYS A 319 -4.99 -22.69 0.94
C LYS A 319 -5.46 -24.00 1.59
N LEU A 320 -4.57 -24.99 1.73
CA LEU A 320 -4.90 -26.29 2.29
C LEU A 320 -5.21 -26.21 3.79
N LYS A 321 -4.49 -25.40 4.58
CA LYS A 321 -4.84 -25.11 5.97
C LYS A 321 -6.27 -24.57 6.11
N LYS A 322 -6.79 -23.95 5.05
CA LYS A 322 -8.15 -23.46 4.92
C LYS A 322 -9.19 -24.59 4.73
N GLN A 323 -8.80 -25.73 4.14
CA GLN A 323 -9.72 -26.84 3.81
C GLN A 323 -9.71 -27.98 4.84
N ALA A 324 -8.69 -28.01 5.69
CA ALA A 324 -8.45 -29.10 6.64
C ALA A 324 -9.08 -28.87 8.04
N LEU A 325 -9.77 -27.76 8.24
CA LEU A 325 -10.51 -27.40 9.44
C LEU A 325 -12.01 -27.21 9.11
#